data_d5863075d49c97b0e3622f6f69452106
#
_entry.id   d5863075d49c97b0e3622f6f69452106
#
_cell.length_a   1.000
_cell.length_b   1.000
_cell.length_c   1.000
_cell.angle_alpha   90.00
_cell.angle_beta   90.00
_cell.angle_gamma   90.00
#
_symmetry.space_group_name_H-M   'P 1'
#
loop_
_entity.id
_entity.type
_entity.pdbx_description
1 polymer ?
#
loop_
_entity_poly.entity_id
_entity_poly.type
_entity_poly.pdbx_seq_one_letter_code
_entity_poly.pdbx_strand_id
1 'polypeptide(L)'
;MAQTKQGVTEPDALKAIALLRGELIDSFNKRDIDRLVSNLDPDVIVTWQNGEVCRGPQGVRDYYQRMIAGPDPVVKTFSSDPVVADRHVYGDWAVSWGNLHDQYELKDGEKFTLNSLFTATIARRGDVWKVESFHASVNAFDNPILGIVAKKAATWSGIIAAIIGVIAGVVLGRILGRRKSGAPQ
;
A
#
# COMPACT_ATOMS: atom_id res chain seq x y z
N MET A 1 -34.13 -37.14 7.83
CA MET A 1 -33.33 -37.32 6.59
C MET A 1 -32.36 -36.14 6.52
N ALA A 2 -31.07 -36.40 6.75
CA ALA A 2 -30.05 -35.36 6.61
C ALA A 2 -29.81 -35.16 5.10
N GLN A 3 -30.12 -33.98 4.59
CA GLN A 3 -29.69 -33.58 3.26
C GLN A 3 -28.16 -33.50 3.27
N THR A 4 -27.52 -34.43 2.56
CA THR A 4 -26.09 -34.33 2.27
C THR A 4 -25.89 -33.06 1.45
N LYS A 5 -25.32 -32.01 2.03
CA LYS A 5 -24.88 -30.82 1.27
C LYS A 5 -23.92 -31.31 0.21
N GLN A 6 -24.33 -31.27 -1.07
CA GLN A 6 -23.42 -31.51 -2.18
C GLN A 6 -22.30 -30.46 -2.05
N GLY A 7 -21.06 -30.93 -1.94
CA GLY A 7 -19.89 -30.05 -1.95
C GLY A 7 -19.85 -29.25 -3.27
N VAL A 8 -19.44 -28.01 -3.22
CA VAL A 8 -19.21 -27.19 -4.43
C VAL A 8 -18.16 -27.88 -5.28
N THR A 9 -18.42 -28.00 -6.57
CA THR A 9 -17.40 -28.53 -7.49
C THR A 9 -16.27 -27.54 -7.68
N GLU A 10 -15.07 -28.01 -7.95
CA GLU A 10 -13.93 -27.11 -8.18
C GLU A 10 -14.16 -26.11 -9.31
N PRO A 11 -14.76 -26.43 -10.47
CA PRO A 11 -15.10 -25.46 -11.51
C PRO A 11 -16.06 -24.37 -11.04
N ASP A 12 -17.06 -24.70 -10.21
CA ASP A 12 -17.99 -23.71 -9.67
C ASP A 12 -17.32 -22.80 -8.65
N ALA A 13 -16.44 -23.33 -7.81
CA ALA A 13 -15.63 -22.56 -6.89
C ALA A 13 -14.72 -21.58 -7.64
N LEU A 14 -14.02 -22.02 -8.67
CA LEU A 14 -13.15 -21.17 -9.49
C LEU A 14 -13.92 -20.03 -10.15
N LYS A 15 -15.11 -20.29 -10.68
CA LYS A 15 -15.98 -19.27 -11.26
C LYS A 15 -16.44 -18.26 -10.22
N ALA A 16 -16.91 -18.71 -9.05
CA ALA A 16 -17.36 -17.83 -7.98
C ALA A 16 -16.23 -16.95 -7.43
N ILE A 17 -15.03 -17.50 -7.26
CA ILE A 17 -13.85 -16.76 -6.80
C ILE A 17 -13.38 -15.74 -7.88
N ALA A 18 -13.53 -16.07 -9.16
CA ALA A 18 -13.23 -15.11 -10.23
C ALA A 18 -14.19 -13.90 -10.21
N LEU A 19 -15.48 -14.14 -9.94
CA LEU A 19 -16.45 -13.05 -9.74
C LEU A 19 -16.12 -12.21 -8.51
N LEU A 20 -15.83 -12.82 -7.37
CA LEU A 20 -15.38 -12.13 -6.16
C LEU A 20 -14.17 -11.25 -6.43
N ARG A 21 -13.17 -11.76 -7.16
CA ARG A 21 -11.99 -10.96 -7.56
C ARG A 21 -12.40 -9.74 -8.38
N GLY A 22 -13.30 -9.89 -9.37
CA GLY A 22 -13.80 -8.77 -10.17
C GLY A 22 -14.44 -7.70 -9.31
N GLU A 23 -15.29 -8.10 -8.36
CA GLU A 23 -15.95 -7.20 -7.40
C GLU A 23 -14.95 -6.45 -6.52
N LEU A 24 -13.94 -7.13 -6.01
CA LEU A 24 -12.89 -6.53 -5.18
C LEU A 24 -12.09 -5.48 -5.96
N ILE A 25 -11.63 -5.81 -7.16
CA ILE A 25 -10.85 -4.89 -8.00
C ILE A 25 -11.69 -3.67 -8.40
N ASP A 26 -12.91 -3.90 -8.86
CA ASP A 26 -13.79 -2.83 -9.29
C ASP A 26 -14.16 -1.87 -8.14
N SER A 27 -14.55 -2.43 -6.99
CA SER A 27 -14.88 -1.63 -5.81
C SER A 27 -13.68 -0.84 -5.28
N PHE A 28 -12.50 -1.44 -5.26
CA PHE A 28 -11.27 -0.79 -4.82
C PHE A 28 -10.88 0.37 -5.73
N ASN A 29 -10.86 0.16 -7.04
CA ASN A 29 -10.50 1.17 -8.02
C ASN A 29 -11.55 2.29 -8.13
N LYS A 30 -12.83 1.98 -7.88
CA LYS A 30 -13.93 2.96 -7.82
C LYS A 30 -14.05 3.67 -6.46
N ARG A 31 -13.22 3.30 -5.49
CA ARG A 31 -13.26 3.84 -4.12
C ARG A 31 -14.59 3.56 -3.39
N ASP A 32 -15.26 2.47 -3.76
CA ASP A 32 -16.47 1.98 -3.09
C ASP A 32 -16.10 1.08 -1.93
N ILE A 33 -15.77 1.70 -0.79
CA ILE A 33 -15.31 0.98 0.39
C ILE A 33 -16.39 0.08 0.98
N ASP A 34 -17.67 0.46 0.87
CA ASP A 34 -18.78 -0.35 1.40
C ASP A 34 -18.90 -1.66 0.63
N ARG A 35 -18.83 -1.59 -0.67
CA ARG A 35 -18.83 -2.75 -1.56
C ARG A 35 -17.56 -3.60 -1.37
N LEU A 36 -16.39 -2.98 -1.22
CA LEU A 36 -15.15 -3.68 -0.95
C LEU A 36 -15.26 -4.54 0.31
N VAL A 37 -15.60 -3.94 1.44
CA VAL A 37 -15.63 -4.64 2.73
C VAL A 37 -16.78 -5.64 2.84
N SER A 38 -17.85 -5.49 2.05
CA SER A 38 -18.92 -6.48 1.98
C SER A 38 -18.45 -7.84 1.44
N ASN A 39 -17.33 -7.87 0.72
CA ASN A 39 -16.70 -9.06 0.16
C ASN A 39 -15.64 -9.70 1.09
N LEU A 40 -15.40 -9.09 2.26
CA LEU A 40 -14.46 -9.59 3.25
C LEU A 40 -15.17 -10.45 4.29
N ASP A 41 -14.43 -11.40 4.86
CA ASP A 41 -14.89 -12.16 6.03
C ASP A 41 -15.01 -11.22 7.25
N PRO A 42 -15.95 -11.42 8.18
CA PRO A 42 -16.02 -10.65 9.42
C PRO A 42 -14.70 -10.64 10.22
N ASP A 43 -13.95 -11.73 10.17
CA ASP A 43 -12.67 -11.88 10.88
C ASP A 43 -11.45 -11.69 9.97
N VAL A 44 -11.61 -11.04 8.81
CA VAL A 44 -10.55 -10.83 7.83
C VAL A 44 -9.29 -10.22 8.43
N ILE A 45 -8.13 -10.70 7.99
CA ILE A 45 -6.84 -10.09 8.27
C ILE A 45 -6.24 -9.58 6.96
N VAL A 46 -5.99 -8.28 6.88
CA VAL A 46 -5.34 -7.66 5.73
C VAL A 46 -4.01 -7.05 6.14
N THR A 47 -2.93 -7.50 5.52
CA THR A 47 -1.60 -6.90 5.68
C THR A 47 -1.23 -6.16 4.41
N TRP A 48 -1.07 -4.84 4.51
CA TRP A 48 -0.71 -3.97 3.39
C TRP A 48 0.79 -3.91 3.15
N GLN A 49 1.20 -3.39 1.98
CA GLN A 49 2.61 -3.25 1.59
C GLN A 49 3.46 -2.43 2.56
N ASN A 50 2.85 -1.54 3.33
CA ASN A 50 3.53 -0.76 4.38
C ASN A 50 3.70 -1.51 5.71
N GLY A 51 3.32 -2.80 5.75
CA GLY A 51 3.39 -3.65 6.94
C GLY A 51 2.24 -3.46 7.93
N GLU A 52 1.29 -2.57 7.65
CA GLU A 52 0.14 -2.36 8.54
C GLU A 52 -0.87 -3.50 8.43
N VAL A 53 -1.35 -3.96 9.59
CA VAL A 53 -2.29 -5.07 9.72
C VAL A 53 -3.67 -4.53 10.12
N CYS A 54 -4.64 -4.71 9.24
CA CYS A 54 -6.05 -4.43 9.50
C CYS A 54 -6.79 -5.69 9.93
N ARG A 55 -7.64 -5.58 10.95
CA ARG A 55 -8.44 -6.68 11.48
C ARG A 55 -9.93 -6.37 11.29
N GLY A 56 -10.63 -7.29 10.66
CA GLY A 56 -12.04 -7.13 10.31
C GLY A 56 -12.31 -6.05 9.26
N PRO A 57 -13.54 -5.99 8.73
CA PRO A 57 -13.95 -4.99 7.73
C PRO A 57 -13.79 -3.55 8.21
N GLN A 58 -14.00 -3.29 9.52
CA GLN A 58 -13.84 -1.95 10.08
C GLN A 58 -12.38 -1.49 10.06
N GLY A 59 -11.42 -2.37 10.40
CA GLY A 59 -9.99 -2.04 10.31
C GLY A 59 -9.57 -1.68 8.88
N VAL A 60 -10.13 -2.37 7.87
CA VAL A 60 -9.90 -2.05 6.46
C VAL A 60 -10.49 -0.68 6.10
N ARG A 61 -11.70 -0.34 6.60
CA ARG A 61 -12.30 0.99 6.41
C ARG A 61 -11.44 2.10 7.01
N ASP A 62 -10.98 1.92 8.24
CA ASP A 62 -10.19 2.92 8.97
C ASP A 62 -8.86 3.18 8.24
N TYR A 63 -8.20 2.12 7.76
CA TYR A 63 -7.01 2.23 6.93
C TYR A 63 -7.30 3.01 5.64
N TYR A 64 -8.38 2.65 4.94
CA TYR A 64 -8.75 3.28 3.68
C TYR A 64 -9.05 4.78 3.86
N GLN A 65 -9.79 5.14 4.92
CA GLN A 65 -10.07 6.54 5.24
C GLN A 65 -8.79 7.33 5.50
N ARG A 66 -7.89 6.79 6.29
CA ARG A 66 -6.64 7.47 6.62
C ARG A 66 -5.69 7.59 5.42
N MET A 67 -5.60 6.54 4.61
CA MET A 67 -4.62 6.50 3.52
C MET A 67 -5.11 7.13 2.22
N ILE A 68 -6.40 7.02 1.89
CA ILE A 68 -6.91 7.29 0.53
C ILE A 68 -8.07 8.31 0.50
N ALA A 69 -9.07 8.21 1.40
CA ALA A 69 -10.35 8.92 1.24
C ALA A 69 -10.63 10.01 2.29
N GLY A 70 -9.84 10.10 3.35
CA GLY A 70 -10.05 11.05 4.44
C GLY A 70 -9.71 12.50 4.06
N PRO A 71 -9.85 13.45 5.01
CA PRO A 71 -9.62 14.87 4.75
C PRO A 71 -8.15 15.21 4.45
N ASP A 72 -7.22 14.36 4.90
CA ASP A 72 -5.79 14.53 4.68
C ASP A 72 -5.11 13.21 4.29
N PRO A 73 -5.43 12.64 3.10
CA PRO A 73 -4.97 11.34 2.71
C PRO A 73 -3.48 11.38 2.34
N VAL A 74 -2.77 10.28 2.60
CA VAL A 74 -1.37 10.09 2.16
C VAL A 74 -1.30 9.92 0.64
N VAL A 75 -2.28 9.18 0.09
CA VAL A 75 -2.39 8.85 -1.33
C VAL A 75 -3.48 9.70 -1.97
N LYS A 76 -3.12 10.52 -2.95
CA LYS A 76 -4.04 11.36 -3.72
C LYS A 76 -4.81 10.57 -4.76
N THR A 77 -4.10 9.75 -5.55
CA THR A 77 -4.70 8.84 -6.51
C THR A 77 -4.06 7.46 -6.42
N PHE A 78 -4.88 6.45 -6.67
CA PHE A 78 -4.48 5.06 -6.60
C PHE A 78 -5.25 4.24 -7.62
N SER A 79 -4.56 3.29 -8.27
CA SER A 79 -5.18 2.19 -9.02
C SER A 79 -4.38 0.92 -8.82
N SER A 80 -5.06 -0.22 -8.77
CA SER A 80 -4.47 -1.54 -8.63
C SER A 80 -4.87 -2.44 -9.78
N ASP A 81 -3.90 -3.18 -10.30
CA ASP A 81 -4.10 -4.24 -11.29
C ASP A 81 -3.49 -5.55 -10.78
N PRO A 82 -4.26 -6.35 -10.02
CA PRO A 82 -3.81 -7.64 -9.53
C PRO A 82 -3.87 -8.70 -10.63
N VAL A 83 -2.72 -9.33 -10.88
CA VAL A 83 -2.55 -10.45 -11.80
C VAL A 83 -2.36 -11.73 -10.99
N VAL A 84 -3.36 -12.61 -11.02
CA VAL A 84 -3.28 -13.94 -10.36
C VAL A 84 -2.33 -14.82 -11.13
N ALA A 85 -1.28 -15.31 -10.47
CA ALA A 85 -0.34 -16.28 -11.04
C ALA A 85 -0.92 -17.69 -11.00
N ASP A 86 -1.51 -18.08 -9.84
CA ASP A 86 -2.15 -19.38 -9.67
C ASP A 86 -3.12 -19.37 -8.48
N ARG A 87 -3.89 -20.46 -8.37
CA ARG A 87 -4.88 -20.69 -7.31
C ARG A 87 -5.07 -22.17 -7.04
N HIS A 88 -5.10 -22.53 -5.76
CA HIS A 88 -5.49 -23.86 -5.32
C HIS A 88 -6.81 -23.81 -4.55
N VAL A 89 -7.73 -24.72 -4.86
CA VAL A 89 -9.03 -24.89 -4.20
C VAL A 89 -9.02 -26.14 -3.34
N TYR A 90 -9.44 -26.02 -2.10
CA TYR A 90 -9.50 -27.10 -1.10
C TYR A 90 -10.89 -27.14 -0.46
N GLY A 91 -11.89 -27.63 -1.21
CA GLY A 91 -13.29 -27.67 -0.76
C GLY A 91 -13.86 -26.27 -0.55
N ASP A 92 -14.08 -25.88 0.70
CA ASP A 92 -14.70 -24.61 1.08
C ASP A 92 -13.69 -23.46 1.26
N TRP A 93 -12.44 -23.64 0.89
CA TRP A 93 -11.44 -22.57 0.91
C TRP A 93 -10.45 -22.69 -0.25
N ALA A 94 -9.80 -21.59 -0.54
CA ALA A 94 -8.82 -21.51 -1.61
C ALA A 94 -7.68 -20.53 -1.22
N VAL A 95 -6.51 -20.76 -1.79
CA VAL A 95 -5.39 -19.86 -1.76
C VAL A 95 -5.10 -19.36 -3.16
N SER A 96 -4.96 -18.04 -3.32
CA SER A 96 -4.56 -17.39 -4.56
C SER A 96 -3.32 -16.55 -4.31
N TRP A 97 -2.41 -16.49 -5.29
CA TRP A 97 -1.25 -15.62 -5.23
C TRP A 97 -0.94 -15.03 -6.60
N GLY A 98 -0.14 -13.97 -6.60
CA GLY A 98 0.22 -13.29 -7.83
C GLY A 98 0.93 -11.96 -7.60
N ASN A 99 0.85 -11.11 -8.62
CA ASN A 99 1.48 -9.82 -8.65
C ASN A 99 0.45 -8.70 -8.52
N LEU A 100 0.85 -7.61 -7.90
CA LEU A 100 0.11 -6.34 -7.90
C LEU A 100 0.93 -5.32 -8.69
N HIS A 101 0.26 -4.62 -9.60
CA HIS A 101 0.82 -3.49 -10.34
C HIS A 101 0.05 -2.24 -9.91
N ASP A 102 0.52 -1.61 -8.83
CA ASP A 102 -0.18 -0.51 -8.19
C ASP A 102 0.42 0.82 -8.64
N GLN A 103 -0.42 1.74 -9.09
CA GLN A 103 -0.02 3.10 -9.45
C GLN A 103 -0.43 4.05 -8.35
N TYR A 104 0.50 4.88 -7.90
CA TYR A 104 0.30 5.84 -6.83
C TYR A 104 0.63 7.25 -7.29
N GLU A 105 -0.17 8.21 -6.84
CA GLU A 105 0.19 9.62 -6.73
C GLU A 105 0.03 10.02 -5.26
N LEU A 106 1.11 10.43 -4.63
CA LEU A 106 1.09 10.88 -3.24
C LEU A 106 0.58 12.33 -3.15
N LYS A 107 0.20 12.75 -1.94
CA LYS A 107 -0.26 14.12 -1.65
C LYS A 107 0.75 15.20 -2.09
N ASP A 108 2.05 14.93 -1.96
CA ASP A 108 3.12 15.84 -2.36
C ASP A 108 3.43 15.84 -3.86
N GLY A 109 2.65 15.10 -4.67
CA GLY A 109 2.76 15.01 -6.12
C GLY A 109 3.73 13.95 -6.63
N GLU A 110 4.41 13.21 -5.75
CA GLU A 110 5.28 12.11 -6.16
C GLU A 110 4.44 10.99 -6.80
N LYS A 111 4.87 10.48 -7.96
CA LYS A 111 4.19 9.41 -8.70
C LYS A 111 5.13 8.22 -8.87
N PHE A 112 4.62 7.03 -8.63
CA PHE A 112 5.38 5.80 -8.85
C PHE A 112 4.46 4.61 -9.09
N THR A 113 5.03 3.57 -9.70
CA THR A 113 4.40 2.24 -9.79
C THR A 113 5.08 1.32 -8.80
N LEU A 114 4.29 0.68 -7.94
CA LEU A 114 4.78 -0.30 -6.98
C LEU A 114 4.40 -1.69 -7.46
N ASN A 115 5.40 -2.49 -7.82
CA ASN A 115 5.23 -3.90 -8.10
C ASN A 115 5.43 -4.68 -6.80
N SER A 116 4.44 -5.47 -6.44
CA SER A 116 4.45 -6.26 -5.22
C SER A 116 3.84 -7.64 -5.45
N LEU A 117 4.00 -8.54 -4.49
CA LEU A 117 3.36 -9.85 -4.50
C LEU A 117 2.17 -9.84 -3.55
N PHE A 118 1.20 -10.69 -3.83
CA PHE A 118 0.12 -10.94 -2.88
C PHE A 118 -0.14 -12.42 -2.67
N THR A 119 -0.68 -12.73 -1.52
CA THR A 119 -1.33 -14.02 -1.20
C THR A 119 -2.67 -13.71 -0.56
N ALA A 120 -3.71 -14.41 -0.98
CA ALA A 120 -5.06 -14.30 -0.42
C ALA A 120 -5.61 -15.67 -0.06
N THR A 121 -6.17 -15.79 1.14
CA THR A 121 -7.01 -16.93 1.52
C THR A 121 -8.47 -16.52 1.36
N ILE A 122 -9.24 -17.38 0.73
CA ILE A 122 -10.64 -17.16 0.38
C ILE A 122 -11.43 -18.33 0.95
N ALA A 123 -12.45 -18.05 1.73
CA ALA A 123 -13.29 -19.09 2.33
C ALA A 123 -14.75 -18.95 1.90
N ARG A 124 -15.43 -20.08 1.77
CA ARG A 124 -16.87 -20.13 1.50
C ARG A 124 -17.64 -20.06 2.81
N ARG A 125 -18.53 -19.07 2.91
CA ARG A 125 -19.42 -18.87 4.04
C ARG A 125 -20.87 -19.05 3.56
N GLY A 126 -21.44 -20.21 3.82
CA GLY A 126 -22.72 -20.58 3.21
C GLY A 126 -22.56 -20.76 1.69
N ASP A 127 -23.25 -19.91 0.93
CA ASP A 127 -23.21 -19.96 -0.55
C ASP A 127 -22.33 -18.87 -1.16
N VAL A 128 -21.63 -18.05 -0.34
CA VAL A 128 -20.79 -16.96 -0.82
C VAL A 128 -19.32 -17.17 -0.45
N TRP A 129 -18.44 -16.80 -1.36
CA TRP A 129 -17.00 -16.75 -1.13
C TRP A 129 -16.60 -15.38 -0.61
N LYS A 130 -15.72 -15.35 0.39
CA LYS A 130 -15.23 -14.14 1.07
C LYS A 130 -13.72 -14.21 1.22
N VAL A 131 -13.06 -13.04 1.20
CA VAL A 131 -11.65 -12.96 1.55
C VAL A 131 -11.50 -13.10 3.06
N GLU A 132 -10.77 -14.11 3.51
CA GLU A 132 -10.44 -14.37 4.91
C GLU A 132 -9.09 -13.76 5.30
N SER A 133 -8.13 -13.76 4.37
CA SER A 133 -6.89 -13.02 4.56
C SER A 133 -6.35 -12.50 3.24
N PHE A 134 -5.65 -11.37 3.32
CA PHE A 134 -4.90 -10.80 2.21
C PHE A 134 -3.56 -10.28 2.75
N HIS A 135 -2.49 -10.63 2.08
CA HIS A 135 -1.16 -10.15 2.40
C HIS A 135 -0.49 -9.64 1.12
N ALA A 136 -0.07 -8.39 1.15
CA ALA A 136 0.76 -7.81 0.11
C ALA A 136 2.18 -7.58 0.63
N SER A 137 3.19 -7.87 -0.20
CA SER A 137 4.60 -7.71 0.16
C SER A 137 5.39 -7.08 -0.97
N VAL A 138 6.33 -6.21 -0.61
CA VAL A 138 7.25 -5.55 -1.55
C VAL A 138 8.66 -6.14 -1.41
N ASN A 139 9.47 -6.02 -2.48
CA ASN A 139 10.88 -6.31 -2.38
C ASN A 139 11.54 -5.24 -1.47
N ALA A 140 12.04 -5.66 -0.32
CA ALA A 140 12.65 -4.78 0.66
C ALA A 140 13.95 -4.12 0.17
N PHE A 141 14.62 -4.70 -0.83
CA PHE A 141 15.91 -4.24 -1.31
C PHE A 141 15.83 -3.51 -2.65
N ASP A 142 14.72 -3.64 -3.38
CA ASP A 142 14.51 -3.01 -4.69
C ASP A 142 13.05 -2.62 -4.86
N ASN A 143 12.74 -1.38 -4.53
CA ASN A 143 11.43 -0.79 -4.76
C ASN A 143 11.54 0.75 -4.91
N PRO A 144 10.61 1.40 -5.61
CA PRO A 144 10.67 2.84 -5.90
C PRO A 144 10.65 3.73 -4.66
N ILE A 145 10.07 3.25 -3.55
CA ILE A 145 9.97 4.02 -2.30
C ILE A 145 11.37 4.29 -1.72
N LEU A 146 12.29 3.32 -1.83
CA LEU A 146 13.69 3.51 -1.40
C LEU A 146 14.36 4.67 -2.15
N GLY A 147 14.16 4.74 -3.46
CA GLY A 147 14.67 5.84 -4.28
C GLY A 147 14.08 7.20 -3.90
N ILE A 148 12.77 7.25 -3.67
CA ILE A 148 12.07 8.46 -3.22
C ILE A 148 12.61 8.95 -1.89
N VAL A 149 12.75 8.05 -0.91
CA VAL A 149 13.28 8.37 0.43
C VAL A 149 14.73 8.87 0.34
N ALA A 150 15.58 8.18 -0.44
CA ALA A 150 16.98 8.57 -0.63
C ALA A 150 17.09 9.96 -1.28
N LYS A 151 16.31 10.25 -2.32
CA LYS A 151 16.24 11.56 -2.97
C LYS A 151 15.82 12.66 -2.02
N LYS A 152 14.76 12.46 -1.22
CA LYS A 152 14.31 13.42 -0.22
C LYS A 152 15.37 13.68 0.85
N ALA A 153 16.02 12.64 1.36
CA ALA A 153 17.11 12.76 2.33
C ALA A 153 18.30 13.54 1.77
N ALA A 154 18.74 13.28 0.54
CA ALA A 154 19.81 14.02 -0.13
C ALA A 154 19.47 15.51 -0.30
N THR A 155 18.22 15.83 -0.68
CA THR A 155 17.75 17.21 -0.83
C THR A 155 17.82 17.98 0.50
N TRP A 156 17.33 17.39 1.58
CA TRP A 156 17.37 18.01 2.92
C TRP A 156 18.80 18.19 3.41
N SER A 157 19.68 17.19 3.20
CA SER A 157 21.10 17.29 3.56
C SER A 157 21.80 18.42 2.81
N GLY A 158 21.50 18.61 1.52
CA GLY A 158 22.01 19.71 0.72
C GLY A 158 21.58 21.08 1.23
N ILE A 159 20.31 21.26 1.58
CA ILE A 159 19.77 22.49 2.14
C ILE A 159 20.45 22.82 3.48
N ILE A 160 20.59 21.84 4.37
CA ILE A 160 21.24 22.02 5.67
C ILE A 160 22.70 22.42 5.48
N ALA A 161 23.44 21.74 4.60
CA ALA A 161 24.83 22.07 4.29
C ALA A 161 24.99 23.49 3.72
N ALA A 162 24.09 23.93 2.85
CA ALA A 162 24.07 25.28 2.30
C ALA A 162 23.86 26.34 3.39
N ILE A 163 22.91 26.12 4.30
CA ILE A 163 22.64 27.04 5.45
C ILE A 163 23.88 27.13 6.35
N ILE A 164 24.47 26.00 6.71
CA ILE A 164 25.70 25.97 7.53
C ILE A 164 26.83 26.70 6.82
N GLY A 165 27.02 26.48 5.52
CA GLY A 165 28.03 27.17 4.71
C GLY A 165 27.87 28.68 4.69
N VAL A 166 26.65 29.17 4.51
CA VAL A 166 26.34 30.62 4.56
C VAL A 166 26.67 31.20 5.94
N ILE A 167 26.23 30.55 7.02
CA ILE A 167 26.51 31.02 8.38
C ILE A 167 28.01 31.08 8.66
N ALA A 168 28.73 30.00 8.33
CA ALA A 168 30.18 29.94 8.49
C ALA A 168 30.88 30.98 7.65
N GLY A 169 30.48 31.21 6.41
CA GLY A 169 31.03 32.28 5.54
C GLY A 169 30.82 33.66 6.09
N VAL A 170 29.64 33.99 6.63
CA VAL A 170 29.36 35.28 7.28
C VAL A 170 30.22 35.49 8.53
N VAL A 171 30.35 34.45 9.37
CA VAL A 171 31.18 34.53 10.59
C VAL A 171 32.63 34.74 10.25
N LEU A 172 33.20 33.95 9.34
CA LEU A 172 34.58 34.09 8.88
C LEU A 172 34.84 35.42 8.21
N GLY A 173 33.94 35.90 7.37
CA GLY A 173 34.03 37.20 6.73
C GLY A 173 34.08 38.35 7.73
N ARG A 174 33.27 38.30 8.80
CA ARG A 174 33.29 39.27 9.89
C ARG A 174 34.59 39.22 10.70
N ILE A 175 35.13 38.03 10.99
CA ILE A 175 36.39 37.87 11.73
C ILE A 175 37.56 38.43 10.91
N LEU A 176 37.65 38.08 9.64
CA LEU A 176 38.73 38.51 8.74
C LEU A 176 38.66 40.01 8.42
N GLY A 177 37.43 40.56 8.27
CA GLY A 177 37.21 41.98 8.06
C GLY A 177 37.66 42.84 9.26
N ARG A 178 37.41 42.39 10.50
CA ARG A 178 37.87 43.06 11.72
C ARG A 178 39.39 43.06 11.87
N ARG A 179 40.10 42.04 11.38
CA ARG A 179 41.58 42.01 11.43
C ARG A 179 42.25 43.00 10.49
N LYS A 180 41.61 43.39 9.37
CA LYS A 180 42.14 44.38 8.43
C LYS A 180 41.96 45.84 8.90
N SER A 181 40.98 46.13 9.73
CA SER A 181 40.75 47.50 10.24
C SER A 181 41.55 47.85 11.50
N GLY A 182 42.37 46.95 12.03
CA GLY A 182 43.17 47.15 13.23
C GLY A 182 44.69 47.24 12.98
N ALA A 183 45.17 47.53 11.75
CA ALA A 183 46.59 47.79 11.51
C ALA A 183 46.89 49.25 11.88
N PRO A 184 47.79 49.55 12.84
CA PRO A 184 48.18 50.90 13.18
C PRO A 184 49.01 51.51 12.05
N GLN A 185 48.78 52.81 11.80
CA GLN A 185 49.61 53.67 10.95
C GLN A 185 50.97 53.89 11.61
#